data_c48e0b9b7be497dc592c70752cee260f
#
_entry.id   c48e0b9b7be497dc592c70752cee260f
#
_cell.length_a   1.000
_cell.length_b   1.000
_cell.length_c   1.000
_cell.angle_alpha   90.00
_cell.angle_beta   90.00
_cell.angle_gamma   90.00
#
_symmetry.space_group_name_H-M   'P 1'
#
loop_
_entity.id
_entity.type
_entity.pdbx_description
1 polymer ?
#
loop_
_entity_poly.entity_id
_entity_poly.type
_entity_poly.pdbx_seq_one_letter_code
_entity_poly.pdbx_strand_id
1 'polypeptide(L)'
;MNDTIGVDISKDKLDAYWLSNREHRQFCNDEKGVKALALWARESGAVRVVFESTGVYHRRIEMGLAEHGLSFARVNPLQARRF
;
A
#
# COMPACT_ATOMS: atom_id res chain seq x y z
N MET A 1 3.34 17.93 -5.85
CA MET A 1 4.08 17.11 -4.89
C MET A 1 3.50 15.71 -4.87
N ASN A 2 4.32 14.69 -5.01
CA ASN A 2 3.85 13.32 -5.09
C ASN A 2 3.93 12.64 -3.74
N ASP A 3 2.78 12.52 -3.08
CA ASP A 3 2.72 11.77 -1.85
C ASP A 3 2.61 10.28 -2.15
N THR A 4 3.46 9.52 -1.48
CA THR A 4 3.52 8.08 -1.67
C THR A 4 3.29 7.38 -0.33
N ILE A 5 2.48 6.34 -0.36
CA ILE A 5 2.32 5.44 0.77
C ILE A 5 3.03 4.14 0.41
N GLY A 6 4.01 3.77 1.22
CA GLY A 6 4.68 2.49 1.07
C GLY A 6 4.01 1.44 1.95
N VAL A 7 3.79 0.25 1.42
CA VAL A 7 3.12 -0.81 2.17
C VAL A 7 3.99 -2.06 2.20
N ASP A 8 4.20 -2.56 3.40
CA ASP A 8 4.84 -3.85 3.61
C ASP A 8 3.75 -4.89 3.84
N ILE A 9 3.68 -5.87 2.96
CA ILE A 9 2.59 -6.86 2.95
C ILE A 9 3.05 -8.16 3.57
N SER A 10 2.27 -8.64 4.53
CA SER A 10 2.45 -9.98 5.05
C SER A 10 1.12 -10.74 4.92
N LYS A 11 1.11 -12.00 5.32
CA LYS A 11 -0.08 -12.82 5.20
C LYS A 11 -1.29 -12.19 5.87
N ASP A 12 -1.10 -11.64 7.06
CA ASP A 12 -2.21 -11.18 7.88
C ASP A 12 -2.27 -9.66 8.05
N LYS A 13 -1.20 -8.95 7.70
CA LYS A 13 -1.09 -7.53 8.00
C LYS A 13 -0.55 -6.72 6.84
N LEU A 14 -0.94 -5.45 6.82
CA LEU A 14 -0.46 -4.44 5.90
C LEU A 14 0.11 -3.31 6.75
N ASP A 15 1.42 -3.10 6.66
CA ASP A 15 2.07 -1.98 7.36
C ASP A 15 2.27 -0.85 6.37
N ALA A 16 1.55 0.23 6.57
CA ALA A 16 1.54 1.34 5.64
C ALA A 16 2.27 2.56 6.22
N TYR A 17 3.11 3.17 5.40
CA TYR A 17 3.89 4.34 5.76
C TYR A 17 3.59 5.47 4.81
N TRP A 18 3.07 6.57 5.33
CA TRP A 18 2.87 7.78 4.55
C TRP A 18 4.15 8.61 4.63
N LEU A 19 4.93 8.56 3.56
CA LEU A 19 6.31 9.06 3.58
C LEU A 19 6.44 10.54 3.89
N SER A 20 5.60 11.38 3.32
CA SER A 20 5.73 12.82 3.55
C SER A 20 5.31 13.25 4.94
N ASN A 21 4.41 12.52 5.58
CA ASN A 21 3.93 12.83 6.92
C ASN A 21 4.58 11.98 8.00
N ARG A 22 5.36 10.98 7.61
CA ARG A 22 6.00 10.03 8.51
C ARG A 22 4.97 9.31 9.41
N GLU A 23 3.75 9.16 8.92
CA GLU A 23 2.70 8.47 9.64
C GLU A 23 2.71 6.99 9.27
N HIS A 24 2.57 6.14 10.26
CA HIS A 24 2.49 4.71 10.08
C HIS A 24 1.15 4.20 10.57
N ARG A 25 0.52 3.34 9.78
CA ARG A 25 -0.70 2.64 10.19
C ARG A 25 -0.63 1.20 9.79
N GLN A 26 -1.20 0.33 10.61
CA GLN A 26 -1.29 -1.08 10.31
C GLN A 26 -2.74 -1.45 10.05
N PHE A 27 -2.96 -2.23 9.00
CA PHE A 27 -4.28 -2.73 8.63
C PHE A 27 -4.22 -4.25 8.53
N CYS A 28 -5.36 -4.90 8.64
CA CYS A 28 -5.44 -6.34 8.38
C CYS A 28 -5.39 -6.60 6.88
N ASN A 29 -4.73 -7.68 6.48
CA ASN A 29 -4.69 -8.05 5.06
C ASN A 29 -5.94 -8.87 4.71
N ASP A 30 -7.09 -8.22 4.78
CA ASP A 30 -8.39 -8.75 4.43
C ASP A 30 -9.18 -7.67 3.71
N GLU A 31 -10.39 -8.00 3.30
CA GLU A 31 -11.21 -7.07 2.53
C GLU A 31 -11.46 -5.76 3.26
N LYS A 32 -11.77 -5.84 4.56
CA LYS A 32 -12.01 -4.64 5.37
C LYS A 32 -10.74 -3.81 5.56
N GLY A 33 -9.62 -4.47 5.81
CA GLY A 33 -8.34 -3.79 6.02
C GLY A 33 -7.87 -3.09 4.77
N VAL A 34 -7.99 -3.73 3.61
CA VAL A 34 -7.62 -3.11 2.34
C VAL A 34 -8.50 -1.91 2.04
N LYS A 35 -9.81 -2.02 2.32
CA LYS A 35 -10.72 -0.89 2.13
C LYS A 35 -10.34 0.27 3.04
N ALA A 36 -10.02 -0.02 4.29
CA ALA A 36 -9.60 1.03 5.23
C ALA A 36 -8.32 1.71 4.77
N LEU A 37 -7.35 0.93 4.28
CA LEU A 37 -6.11 1.47 3.72
C LEU A 37 -6.40 2.38 2.53
N ALA A 38 -7.26 1.94 1.63
CA ALA A 38 -7.60 2.72 0.44
C ALA A 38 -8.27 4.05 0.80
N LEU A 39 -9.18 4.02 1.77
CA LEU A 39 -9.84 5.24 2.23
C LEU A 39 -8.84 6.19 2.88
N TRP A 40 -7.95 5.66 3.71
CA TRP A 40 -6.91 6.47 4.34
C TRP A 40 -5.99 7.10 3.30
N ALA A 41 -5.62 6.34 2.28
CA ALA A 41 -4.78 6.86 1.20
C ALA A 41 -5.47 8.00 0.46
N ARG A 42 -6.75 7.85 0.17
CA ARG A 42 -7.52 8.91 -0.51
C ARG A 42 -7.66 10.15 0.35
N GLU A 43 -7.97 9.98 1.63
CA GLU A 43 -8.12 11.11 2.56
C GLU A 43 -6.80 11.84 2.77
N SER A 44 -5.69 11.11 2.71
CA SER A 44 -4.36 11.69 2.86
C SER A 44 -3.89 12.43 1.61
N GLY A 45 -4.61 12.30 0.51
CA GLY A 45 -4.19 12.88 -0.76
C GLY A 45 -3.03 12.15 -1.40
N ALA A 46 -2.83 10.87 -1.05
CA ALA A 46 -1.75 10.10 -1.62
C ALA A 46 -1.96 9.90 -3.12
N VAL A 47 -0.90 10.12 -3.89
CA VAL A 47 -0.93 9.96 -5.34
C VAL A 47 -0.69 8.53 -5.73
N ARG A 48 0.08 7.80 -4.94
CA ARG A 48 0.48 6.44 -5.29
C ARG A 48 0.69 5.58 -4.05
N VAL A 49 0.32 4.32 -4.17
CA VAL A 49 0.64 3.31 -3.17
C VAL A 49 1.68 2.36 -3.77
N VAL A 50 2.76 2.14 -3.06
CA VAL A 50 3.86 1.29 -3.54
C VAL A 50 4.03 0.13 -2.57
N PHE A 51 4.17 -1.08 -3.09
CA PHE A 51 4.38 -2.27 -2.26
C PHE A 51 5.29 -3.27 -2.96
N GLU A 52 5.95 -4.11 -2.18
CA GLU A 52 6.80 -5.16 -2.71
C GLU A 52 5.97 -6.33 -3.24
N SER A 53 6.38 -6.87 -4.37
CA SER A 53 5.72 -8.01 -4.97
C SER A 53 6.35 -9.30 -4.43
N THR A 54 5.91 -9.73 -3.26
CA THR A 54 6.38 -10.97 -2.64
C THR A 54 5.21 -11.94 -2.47
N GLY A 55 5.33 -13.10 -3.10
CA GLY A 55 4.31 -14.14 -2.98
C GLY A 55 2.95 -13.72 -3.53
N VAL A 56 1.90 -14.33 -2.98
CA VAL A 56 0.53 -14.14 -3.48
C VAL A 56 -0.29 -13.16 -2.63
N TYR A 57 0.26 -12.67 -1.55
CA TYR A 57 -0.51 -11.88 -0.59
C TYR A 57 -0.83 -10.47 -1.07
N HIS A 58 -0.26 -10.04 -2.18
CA HIS A 58 -0.49 -8.71 -2.75
C HIS A 58 -1.78 -8.61 -3.57
N ARG A 59 -2.40 -9.73 -3.92
CA ARG A 59 -3.58 -9.72 -4.81
C ARG A 59 -4.74 -8.94 -4.23
N ARG A 60 -4.99 -9.10 -2.94
CA ARG A 60 -6.12 -8.45 -2.30
C ARG A 60 -5.95 -6.93 -2.27
N ILE A 61 -4.74 -6.46 -1.99
CA ILE A 61 -4.48 -5.03 -1.97
C ILE A 61 -4.59 -4.43 -3.37
N GLU A 62 -4.12 -5.15 -4.40
CA GLU A 62 -4.25 -4.66 -5.77
C GLU A 62 -5.71 -4.47 -6.16
N MET A 63 -6.54 -5.45 -5.86
CA MET A 63 -7.97 -5.35 -6.19
C MET A 63 -8.64 -4.21 -5.46
N GLY A 64 -8.35 -4.06 -4.18
CA GLY A 64 -8.96 -3.00 -3.38
C GLY A 64 -8.54 -1.62 -3.83
N LEU A 65 -7.27 -1.43 -4.14
CA LEU A 65 -6.77 -0.14 -4.63
C LEU A 65 -7.38 0.21 -5.99
N ALA A 66 -7.48 -0.78 -6.88
CA ALA A 66 -8.08 -0.58 -8.18
C ALA A 66 -9.56 -0.21 -8.07
N GLU A 67 -10.29 -0.87 -7.17
CA GLU A 67 -11.71 -0.57 -6.95
C GLU A 67 -11.92 0.86 -6.46
N HIS A 68 -10.97 1.42 -5.72
CA HIS A 68 -11.06 2.78 -5.22
C HIS A 68 -10.37 3.79 -6.11
N GLY A 69 -9.94 3.38 -7.29
CA GLY A 69 -9.36 4.28 -8.27
C GLY A 69 -8.00 4.85 -7.88
N LEU A 70 -7.27 4.15 -7.03
CA LEU A 70 -5.95 4.60 -6.60
C LEU A 70 -4.85 4.03 -7.48
N SER A 71 -3.86 4.87 -7.78
CA SER A 71 -2.66 4.42 -8.49
C SER A 71 -1.80 3.59 -7.56
N PHE A 72 -1.26 2.50 -8.06
CA PHE A 72 -0.35 1.68 -7.29
C PHE A 72 0.75 1.10 -8.18
N ALA A 73 1.84 0.72 -7.54
CA ALA A 73 2.96 0.09 -8.23
C ALA A 73 3.51 -1.04 -7.37
N ARG A 74 3.77 -2.17 -8.01
CA ARG A 74 4.51 -3.26 -7.39
C ARG A 74 5.98 -3.09 -7.71
N VAL A 75 6.83 -3.26 -6.69
CA VAL A 75 8.27 -3.19 -6.90
C VAL A 75 8.89 -4.53 -6.57
N ASN A 76 9.93 -4.85 -7.29
CA ASN A 76 10.71 -6.05 -7.02
C ASN A 76 11.58 -5.78 -5.80
N PRO A 77 11.63 -6.68 -4.80
CA PRO A 77 12.46 -6.49 -3.61
C PRO A 77 13.92 -6.20 -3.93
N LEU A 78 14.47 -6.81 -4.98
CA LEU A 78 15.84 -6.54 -5.38
C LEU A 78 16.01 -5.11 -5.87
N GLN A 79 15.06 -4.61 -6.63
CA GLN A 79 15.10 -3.22 -7.10
C GLN A 79 14.95 -2.23 -5.96
N ALA A 80 14.07 -2.54 -5.00
CA ALA A 80 13.87 -1.69 -3.84
C ALA A 80 15.14 -1.53 -3.02
N ARG A 81 15.95 -2.57 -2.93
CA ARG A 81 17.20 -2.54 -2.17
C ARG A 81 18.30 -1.72 -2.83
N ARG A 82 18.15 -1.37 -4.09
CA ARG A 82 19.14 -0.57 -4.81
C ARG A 82 18.98 0.92 -4.59
N PHE A 83 17.91 1.30 -3.95
CA PHE A 83 17.70 2.69 -3.57
C PHE A 83 18.17 2.91 -2.14
#